data_21668259997610da1b67c924e26e6bd3
#
_entry.id   21668259997610da1b67c924e26e6bd3
#
_cell.length_a   1.000
_cell.length_b   1.000
_cell.length_c   1.000
_cell.angle_alpha   90.00
_cell.angle_beta   90.00
_cell.angle_gamma   90.00
#
_symmetry.space_group_name_H-M   'P 1'
#
loop_
_entity.id
_entity.type
_entity.pdbx_description
1 polymer ?
#
loop_
_entity_poly.entity_id
_entity_poly.type
_entity_poly.pdbx_seq_one_letter_code
_entity_poly.pdbx_strand_id
1 'polypeptide(L)'
;QMLVPDENGRRINRIMMEKVDGAWQGASTLFLNTKELRAGGVRIAMDANGKSIYYASTARGWQRPDEGIQKITYNGNTPFHVKDFKLTTKGFKIWFTEPIQDPEKLTEKISVRSFRFEYGYRYGSSEKDKKEHKILKLTGTGPFEISIEGLEAGRIYELEFASKLRSKNGKTVDDKRVQYTLNRLQRPKSGYLTELKNTKDGIEVNIGGEFFAKYNFEKLSQPIIWPVNGPGNIRMLRDYPFKKNTMGEAKDHPHHRGIFIGHQEMSGAGFWHNQYKNSGTVEHLKVIESRS
;
A
#
# COMPACT_ATOMS: atom_id res chain seq x y z
N GLN A 1 11.70 5.81 6.30
CA GLN A 1 12.02 7.06 5.62
C GLN A 1 13.46 7.02 5.13
N MET A 2 13.75 7.74 4.06
CA MET A 2 15.06 7.81 3.40
C MET A 2 15.42 9.27 3.17
N LEU A 3 16.71 9.62 3.28
CA LEU A 3 17.23 10.91 2.85
C LEU A 3 17.97 10.72 1.53
N VAL A 4 17.66 11.55 0.55
CA VAL A 4 18.24 11.49 -0.80
C VAL A 4 18.82 12.85 -1.15
N PRO A 5 20.13 12.94 -1.42
CA PRO A 5 20.73 14.17 -1.85
C PRO A 5 20.35 14.47 -3.31
N ASP A 6 20.26 15.72 -3.65
CA ASP A 6 20.01 16.18 -5.02
C ASP A 6 21.35 16.61 -5.67
N GLU A 7 21.73 15.92 -6.74
CA GLU A 7 22.98 16.19 -7.45
C GLU A 7 22.97 17.53 -8.18
N ASN A 8 21.80 18.00 -8.64
CA ASN A 8 21.66 19.27 -9.34
C ASN A 8 21.39 20.45 -8.41
N GLY A 9 21.03 20.17 -7.16
CA GLY A 9 20.69 21.18 -6.16
C GLY A 9 21.47 20.99 -4.86
N ARG A 10 21.63 22.06 -4.11
CA ARG A 10 22.21 22.04 -2.76
C ARG A 10 21.13 21.72 -1.74
N ARG A 11 20.54 20.53 -1.86
CA ARG A 11 19.40 20.11 -1.05
C ARG A 11 19.39 18.63 -0.78
N ILE A 12 18.69 18.27 0.26
CA ILE A 12 18.42 16.90 0.66
C ILE A 12 16.90 16.74 0.69
N ASN A 13 16.40 15.72 -0.01
CA ASN A 13 14.99 15.36 0.01
C ASN A 13 14.77 14.23 1.00
N ARG A 14 13.60 14.20 1.62
CA ARG A 14 13.13 13.11 2.45
C ARG A 14 12.05 12.33 1.71
N ILE A 15 12.23 11.02 1.63
CA ILE A 15 11.30 10.11 0.99
C ILE A 15 10.58 9.30 2.07
N MET A 16 9.27 9.34 2.07
CA MET A 16 8.38 8.60 2.96
C MET A 16 7.72 7.48 2.16
N MET A 17 8.26 6.28 2.27
CA MET A 17 7.80 5.12 1.48
C MET A 17 6.73 4.34 2.22
N GLU A 18 5.83 3.74 1.43
CA GLU A 18 4.89 2.73 1.91
C GLU A 18 4.64 1.68 0.82
N LYS A 19 4.15 0.52 1.24
CA LYS A 19 3.75 -0.55 0.33
C LYS A 19 2.23 -0.63 0.29
N VAL A 20 1.64 -0.41 -0.89
CA VAL A 20 0.20 -0.43 -1.11
C VAL A 20 -0.10 -1.47 -2.19
N ASP A 21 -0.93 -2.45 -1.86
CA ASP A 21 -1.32 -3.54 -2.78
C ASP A 21 -0.12 -4.16 -3.53
N GLY A 22 0.96 -4.44 -2.75
CA GLY A 22 2.19 -5.04 -3.26
C GLY A 22 3.19 -4.09 -3.94
N ALA A 23 2.81 -2.86 -4.30
CA ALA A 23 3.67 -1.87 -4.95
C ALA A 23 4.26 -0.87 -3.95
N TRP A 24 5.55 -0.53 -4.15
CA TRP A 24 6.18 0.56 -3.44
C TRP A 24 5.77 1.90 -4.04
N GLN A 25 5.43 2.84 -3.18
CA GLN A 25 5.07 4.22 -3.52
C GLN A 25 5.31 5.13 -2.31
N GLY A 26 5.06 6.42 -2.43
CA GLY A 26 5.22 7.29 -1.28
C GLY A 26 5.40 8.75 -1.62
N ALA A 27 5.68 9.53 -0.59
CA ALA A 27 5.81 10.97 -0.67
C ALA A 27 7.26 11.42 -0.63
N SER A 28 7.51 12.53 -1.28
CA SER A 28 8.77 13.28 -1.23
C SER A 28 8.51 14.70 -0.72
N THR A 29 9.39 15.17 0.15
CA THR A 29 9.41 16.54 0.67
C THR A 29 10.84 17.01 0.85
N LEU A 30 11.05 18.30 0.89
CA LEU A 30 12.35 18.87 1.15
C LEU A 30 12.73 18.65 2.63
N PHE A 31 13.92 18.13 2.88
CA PHE A 31 14.48 17.99 4.23
C PHE A 31 15.40 19.14 4.59
N LEU A 32 16.30 19.50 3.67
CA LEU A 32 17.24 20.59 3.86
C LEU A 32 17.52 21.27 2.51
N ASN A 33 17.47 22.60 2.50
CA ASN A 33 17.88 23.43 1.38
C ASN A 33 18.67 24.63 1.93
N THR A 34 19.97 24.65 1.67
CA THR A 34 20.82 25.73 2.18
C THR A 34 21.96 26.03 1.22
N LYS A 35 22.34 27.28 1.17
CA LYS A 35 23.52 27.76 0.39
C LYS A 35 24.84 27.31 1.02
N GLU A 36 24.83 26.82 2.23
CA GLU A 36 26.01 26.34 2.96
C GLU A 36 26.50 24.96 2.46
N LEU A 37 25.63 24.19 1.77
CA LEU A 37 26.07 23.00 1.07
C LEU A 37 26.93 23.42 -0.14
N ARG A 38 28.13 22.83 -0.26
CA ARG A 38 29.15 23.22 -1.22
C ARG A 38 28.74 23.00 -2.66
N ALA A 39 28.26 21.77 -2.94
CA ALA A 39 27.85 21.37 -4.29
C ALA A 39 26.66 20.43 -4.26
N GLY A 40 26.27 19.88 -5.38
CA GLY A 40 25.24 18.85 -5.48
C GLY A 40 25.63 17.58 -4.76
N GLY A 41 24.69 16.97 -4.04
CA GLY A 41 24.96 15.81 -3.23
C GLY A 41 24.91 14.49 -4.01
N VAL A 42 25.93 13.68 -3.86
CA VAL A 42 26.01 12.35 -4.49
C VAL A 42 25.81 11.22 -3.49
N ARG A 43 26.05 11.46 -2.19
CA ARG A 43 25.87 10.46 -1.15
C ARG A 43 25.63 11.09 0.21
N ILE A 44 24.86 10.36 1.02
CA ILE A 44 24.58 10.68 2.42
C ILE A 44 24.88 9.45 3.27
N ALA A 45 25.47 9.67 4.43
CA ALA A 45 25.58 8.69 5.49
C ALA A 45 25.15 9.33 6.82
N MET A 46 24.48 8.57 7.67
CA MET A 46 24.10 9.00 9.01
C MET A 46 25.08 8.40 10.02
N ASP A 47 25.43 9.14 11.07
CA ASP A 47 26.20 8.58 12.15
C ASP A 47 25.38 7.57 12.98
N ALA A 48 26.07 6.74 13.75
CA ALA A 48 25.44 5.66 14.50
C ALA A 48 24.41 6.13 15.56
N ASN A 49 24.55 7.38 16.05
CA ASN A 49 23.66 7.95 17.04
C ASN A 49 22.51 8.77 16.41
N GLY A 50 22.47 8.88 15.08
CA GLY A 50 21.43 9.59 14.34
C GLY A 50 21.45 11.12 14.49
N LYS A 51 22.51 11.69 15.07
CA LYS A 51 22.60 13.16 15.33
C LYS A 51 23.28 13.93 14.21
N SER A 52 24.02 13.26 13.35
CA SER A 52 24.75 13.92 12.26
C SER A 52 24.59 13.19 10.95
N ILE A 53 24.62 13.95 9.88
CA ILE A 53 24.59 13.48 8.49
C ILE A 53 25.91 13.89 7.86
N TYR A 54 26.60 12.97 7.21
CA TYR A 54 27.73 13.24 6.33
C TYR A 54 27.22 13.36 4.90
N TYR A 55 27.42 14.50 4.30
CA TYR A 55 26.97 14.86 2.96
C TYR A 55 28.18 14.95 2.04
N ALA A 56 28.31 14.00 1.12
CA ALA A 56 29.33 14.01 0.10
C ALA A 56 28.78 14.69 -1.16
N SER A 57 29.54 15.65 -1.68
CA SER A 57 29.17 16.49 -2.81
C SER A 57 30.24 16.56 -3.86
N THR A 58 29.81 16.76 -5.11
CA THR A 58 30.68 17.04 -6.25
C THR A 58 29.97 17.99 -7.22
N ALA A 59 30.73 18.70 -8.00
CA ALA A 59 30.20 19.55 -9.07
C ALA A 59 30.35 18.84 -10.42
N ARG A 60 29.27 18.80 -11.20
CA ARG A 60 29.35 18.50 -12.63
C ARG A 60 29.82 19.73 -13.40
N GLY A 61 30.33 19.52 -14.63
CA GLY A 61 30.98 20.53 -15.42
C GLY A 61 30.22 21.86 -15.74
N TRP A 62 28.91 21.90 -15.48
CA TRP A 62 28.08 23.11 -15.60
C TRP A 62 27.82 23.83 -14.27
N GLN A 63 28.34 23.30 -13.15
CA GLN A 63 28.28 23.96 -11.84
C GLN A 63 29.61 24.55 -11.47
N ARG A 64 29.66 25.47 -10.48
CA ARG A 64 30.92 25.91 -9.91
C ARG A 64 31.70 24.71 -9.38
N PRO A 65 32.97 24.57 -9.75
CA PRO A 65 33.80 23.49 -9.22
C PRO A 65 33.84 23.56 -7.69
N ASP A 66 33.21 22.62 -7.03
CA ASP A 66 33.30 22.48 -5.60
C ASP A 66 32.97 21.01 -5.25
N GLU A 67 33.63 20.48 -4.24
CA GLU A 67 33.49 19.12 -3.82
C GLU A 67 33.88 18.95 -2.35
N GLY A 68 33.55 17.83 -1.77
CA GLY A 68 33.98 17.47 -0.42
C GLY A 68 32.93 16.77 0.39
N ILE A 69 33.27 16.58 1.66
CA ILE A 69 32.39 16.00 2.65
C ILE A 69 32.09 17.03 3.71
N GLN A 70 30.81 17.26 3.97
CA GLN A 70 30.35 18.16 5.02
C GLN A 70 29.59 17.36 6.06
N LYS A 71 29.79 17.72 7.34
CA LYS A 71 29.03 17.19 8.47
C LYS A 71 27.90 18.18 8.81
N ILE A 72 26.67 17.68 8.80
CA ILE A 72 25.48 18.41 9.21
C ILE A 72 25.05 17.85 10.55
N THR A 73 25.07 18.68 11.60
CA THR A 73 24.73 18.23 12.96
C THR A 73 23.38 18.78 13.39
N TYR A 74 22.52 17.95 13.96
CA TYR A 74 21.25 18.38 14.53
C TYR A 74 21.50 19.27 15.76
N ASN A 75 20.96 20.46 15.74
CA ASN A 75 21.16 21.49 16.79
C ASN A 75 20.05 21.47 17.87
N GLY A 76 19.16 20.48 17.88
CA GLY A 76 18.04 20.40 18.81
C GLY A 76 16.75 21.08 18.32
N ASN A 77 16.80 21.89 17.26
CA ASN A 77 15.64 22.59 16.73
C ASN A 77 14.96 21.76 15.62
N THR A 78 13.71 21.37 15.85
CA THR A 78 12.90 20.71 14.82
C THR A 78 12.09 21.79 14.08
N PRO A 79 12.21 21.87 12.75
CA PRO A 79 11.38 22.77 11.98
C PRO A 79 9.92 22.30 11.94
N PHE A 80 8.99 23.22 11.71
CA PHE A 80 7.59 22.88 11.49
C PHE A 80 7.40 22.43 10.04
N HIS A 81 7.18 21.13 9.83
CA HIS A 81 6.99 20.54 8.51
C HIS A 81 6.16 19.25 8.56
N VAL A 82 5.87 18.66 7.41
CA VAL A 82 5.21 17.36 7.33
C VAL A 82 6.15 16.27 7.84
N LYS A 83 5.73 15.59 8.91
CA LYS A 83 6.49 14.51 9.57
C LYS A 83 6.33 13.18 8.86
N ASP A 84 5.10 12.86 8.43
CA ASP A 84 4.78 11.65 7.68
C ASP A 84 3.57 11.89 6.77
N PHE A 85 3.46 11.11 5.72
CA PHE A 85 2.45 11.25 4.69
C PHE A 85 2.10 9.88 4.12
N LYS A 86 0.81 9.51 4.16
CA LYS A 86 0.34 8.20 3.74
C LYS A 86 -0.90 8.31 2.87
N LEU A 87 -1.06 7.35 1.96
CA LEU A 87 -2.28 7.19 1.20
C LEU A 87 -3.41 6.67 2.10
N THR A 88 -4.63 7.11 1.83
CA THR A 88 -5.87 6.51 2.33
C THR A 88 -6.75 6.10 1.16
N THR A 89 -7.87 5.44 1.41
CA THR A 89 -8.79 5.00 0.35
C THR A 89 -9.40 6.15 -0.45
N LYS A 90 -9.44 7.36 0.12
CA LYS A 90 -10.09 8.53 -0.48
C LYS A 90 -9.18 9.77 -0.60
N GLY A 91 -7.93 9.66 -0.22
CA GLY A 91 -7.02 10.80 -0.22
C GLY A 91 -5.74 10.53 0.56
N PHE A 92 -5.41 11.41 1.51
CA PHE A 92 -4.13 11.34 2.21
C PHE A 92 -4.27 11.60 3.70
N LYS A 93 -3.37 10.97 4.48
CA LYS A 93 -3.19 11.20 5.91
C LYS A 93 -1.86 11.89 6.14
N ILE A 94 -1.90 12.98 6.91
CA ILE A 94 -0.81 13.95 7.05
C ILE A 94 -0.47 14.10 8.54
N TRP A 95 0.80 13.96 8.87
CA TRP A 95 1.34 14.24 10.20
C TRP A 95 2.29 15.43 10.09
N PHE A 96 2.19 16.35 11.01
CA PHE A 96 3.13 17.44 11.17
C PHE A 96 4.07 17.19 12.36
N THR A 97 5.24 17.86 12.37
CA THR A 97 6.20 17.78 13.48
C THR A 97 5.71 18.45 14.75
N GLU A 98 4.80 19.42 14.61
CA GLU A 98 4.15 20.14 15.72
C GLU A 98 2.64 20.24 15.46
N PRO A 99 1.83 20.39 16.51
CA PRO A 99 0.41 20.71 16.33
C PRO A 99 0.24 22.01 15.54
N ILE A 100 -0.75 22.04 14.65
CA ILE A 100 -1.05 23.24 13.85
C ILE A 100 -1.99 24.19 14.61
N GLN A 101 -1.87 25.46 14.33
CA GLN A 101 -2.82 26.48 14.72
C GLN A 101 -4.07 26.40 13.81
N ASP A 102 -5.27 26.55 14.39
CA ASP A 102 -6.57 26.47 13.67
C ASP A 102 -6.71 25.23 12.79
N PRO A 103 -6.70 24.01 13.37
CA PRO A 103 -6.73 22.76 12.64
C PRO A 103 -7.99 22.62 11.76
N GLU A 104 -9.10 23.21 12.14
CA GLU A 104 -10.37 23.22 11.40
C GLU A 104 -10.28 24.00 10.07
N LYS A 105 -9.36 24.97 9.97
CA LYS A 105 -9.11 25.77 8.78
C LYS A 105 -8.00 25.24 7.87
N LEU A 106 -7.54 24.01 8.12
CA LEU A 106 -6.43 23.45 7.35
C LEU A 106 -6.74 23.35 5.85
N THR A 107 -7.99 23.06 5.48
CA THR A 107 -8.41 22.96 4.07
C THR A 107 -8.29 24.28 3.32
N GLU A 108 -8.39 25.42 3.99
CA GLU A 108 -8.20 26.74 3.41
C GLU A 108 -6.70 27.07 3.20
N LYS A 109 -5.83 26.25 3.75
CA LYS A 109 -4.37 26.43 3.77
C LYS A 109 -3.64 25.38 2.93
N ILE A 110 -4.37 24.50 2.22
CA ILE A 110 -3.82 23.46 1.35
C ILE A 110 -4.48 23.54 -0.02
N SER A 111 -3.69 23.51 -1.07
CA SER A 111 -4.14 23.20 -2.43
C SER A 111 -3.65 21.82 -2.84
N VAL A 112 -4.42 21.12 -3.66
CA VAL A 112 -4.08 19.80 -4.18
C VAL A 112 -4.17 19.81 -5.68
N ARG A 113 -3.08 19.47 -6.34
CA ARG A 113 -3.06 19.24 -7.78
C ARG A 113 -2.40 17.91 -8.12
N SER A 114 -2.62 17.41 -9.32
CA SER A 114 -1.92 16.23 -9.81
C SER A 114 -1.47 16.41 -11.25
N PHE A 115 -0.47 15.61 -11.62
CA PHE A 115 0.09 15.59 -12.98
C PHE A 115 0.72 14.23 -13.27
N ARG A 116 1.18 14.04 -14.50
CA ARG A 116 1.93 12.86 -14.94
C ARG A 116 3.25 13.29 -15.56
N PHE A 117 4.25 12.43 -15.48
CA PHE A 117 5.43 12.50 -16.32
C PHE A 117 5.35 11.47 -17.44
N GLU A 118 5.85 11.84 -18.62
CA GLU A 118 5.99 10.91 -19.75
C GLU A 118 7.41 10.37 -19.78
N TYR A 119 7.54 9.06 -19.81
CA TYR A 119 8.82 8.42 -20.02
C TYR A 119 9.26 8.63 -21.48
N GLY A 120 10.49 9.08 -21.68
CA GLY A 120 11.04 9.35 -23.02
C GLY A 120 12.56 9.38 -22.99
N TYR A 121 13.16 9.50 -24.18
CA TYR A 121 14.60 9.56 -24.36
C TYR A 121 15.22 10.91 -23.97
N ARG A 122 14.41 11.93 -23.82
CA ARG A 122 14.87 13.27 -23.40
C ARG A 122 15.12 13.30 -21.89
N TYR A 123 16.01 14.19 -21.48
CA TYR A 123 16.32 14.41 -20.07
C TYR A 123 15.12 15.08 -19.37
N GLY A 124 14.43 14.30 -18.58
CA GLY A 124 13.23 14.73 -17.85
C GLY A 124 11.97 14.84 -18.72
N SER A 125 10.89 15.13 -18.08
CA SER A 125 9.58 15.38 -18.68
C SER A 125 8.96 16.62 -18.04
N SER A 126 8.28 17.45 -18.84
CA SER A 126 7.38 18.46 -18.28
C SER A 126 6.17 17.79 -17.65
N GLU A 127 5.56 18.46 -16.68
CA GLU A 127 4.29 18.03 -16.09
C GLU A 127 3.20 18.00 -17.15
N LYS A 128 2.55 16.85 -17.32
CA LYS A 128 1.47 16.60 -18.28
C LYS A 128 0.16 16.34 -17.54
N ASP A 129 -0.95 16.50 -18.24
CA ASP A 129 -2.30 16.19 -17.75
C ASP A 129 -2.55 16.74 -16.34
N LYS A 130 -2.31 18.05 -16.16
CA LYS A 130 -2.48 18.74 -14.87
C LYS A 130 -3.94 18.81 -14.50
N LYS A 131 -4.26 18.47 -13.24
CA LYS A 131 -5.60 18.55 -12.65
C LYS A 131 -5.54 19.21 -11.29
N GLU A 132 -6.48 20.08 -11.00
CA GLU A 132 -6.73 20.58 -9.65
C GLU A 132 -7.78 19.68 -8.98
N HIS A 133 -7.65 19.47 -7.66
CA HIS A 133 -8.54 18.60 -6.91
C HIS A 133 -9.17 19.34 -5.74
N LYS A 134 -10.49 19.16 -5.58
CA LYS A 134 -11.19 19.67 -4.41
C LYS A 134 -10.95 18.77 -3.20
N ILE A 135 -10.72 19.37 -2.05
CA ILE A 135 -10.76 18.68 -0.76
C ILE A 135 -12.22 18.57 -0.36
N LEU A 136 -12.72 17.34 -0.28
CA LEU A 136 -14.13 17.05 0.02
C LEU A 136 -14.38 16.97 1.53
N LYS A 137 -13.40 16.53 2.30
CA LYS A 137 -13.52 16.30 3.74
C LYS A 137 -12.17 16.41 4.43
N LEU A 138 -12.17 16.98 5.62
CA LEU A 138 -11.07 16.96 6.58
C LEU A 138 -11.53 16.28 7.86
N THR A 139 -10.72 15.37 8.39
CA THR A 139 -10.95 14.72 9.68
C THR A 139 -9.67 14.65 10.50
N GLY A 140 -9.79 14.50 11.82
CA GLY A 140 -8.66 14.44 12.75
C GLY A 140 -8.17 15.82 13.16
N THR A 141 -7.45 15.85 14.26
CA THR A 141 -6.82 17.06 14.84
C THR A 141 -5.30 16.97 14.86
N GLY A 142 -4.77 15.86 14.36
CA GLY A 142 -3.36 15.48 14.23
C GLY A 142 -3.14 14.00 14.61
N PRO A 143 -3.04 13.09 13.65
CA PRO A 143 -2.91 13.29 12.20
C PRO A 143 -4.21 13.77 11.52
N PHE A 144 -4.04 14.47 10.39
CA PHE A 144 -5.14 14.94 9.57
C PHE A 144 -5.37 13.98 8.41
N GLU A 145 -6.63 13.70 8.11
CA GLU A 145 -7.00 12.93 6.91
C GLU A 145 -7.86 13.81 6.00
N ILE A 146 -7.39 13.99 4.76
CA ILE A 146 -8.12 14.68 3.72
C ILE A 146 -8.65 13.70 2.68
N SER A 147 -9.91 13.86 2.31
CA SER A 147 -10.48 13.19 1.15
C SER A 147 -10.47 14.16 -0.02
N ILE A 148 -10.07 13.71 -1.19
CA ILE A 148 -10.00 14.52 -2.41
C ILE A 148 -10.90 13.93 -3.51
N GLU A 149 -11.33 14.78 -4.41
CA GLU A 149 -12.08 14.38 -5.58
C GLU A 149 -11.16 13.74 -6.63
N GLY A 150 -11.60 12.64 -7.24
CA GLY A 150 -10.94 12.07 -8.42
C GLY A 150 -9.55 11.47 -8.19
N LEU A 151 -9.36 10.70 -7.12
CA LEU A 151 -8.09 10.00 -6.85
C LEU A 151 -7.84 8.92 -7.90
N GLU A 152 -6.74 9.03 -8.67
CA GLU A 152 -6.37 8.15 -9.78
C GLU A 152 -4.95 7.60 -9.62
N ALA A 153 -4.75 6.31 -9.90
CA ALA A 153 -3.40 5.73 -9.96
C ALA A 153 -2.62 6.21 -11.20
N GLY A 154 -1.28 6.13 -11.15
CA GLY A 154 -0.39 6.57 -12.21
C GLY A 154 -0.23 8.09 -12.28
N ARG A 155 -0.46 8.79 -11.18
CA ARG A 155 -0.31 10.25 -11.07
C ARG A 155 0.62 10.62 -9.92
N ILE A 156 1.19 11.81 -10.00
CA ILE A 156 1.88 12.47 -8.90
C ILE A 156 0.93 13.51 -8.33
N TYR A 157 0.62 13.40 -7.06
CA TYR A 157 -0.19 14.36 -6.32
C TYR A 157 0.73 15.32 -5.58
N GLU A 158 0.53 16.60 -5.77
CA GLU A 158 1.24 17.64 -5.04
C GLU A 158 0.27 18.38 -4.13
N LEU A 159 0.61 18.40 -2.85
CA LEU A 159 -0.04 19.25 -1.87
C LEU A 159 0.85 20.46 -1.61
N GLU A 160 0.31 21.66 -1.75
CA GLU A 160 0.98 22.90 -1.42
C GLU A 160 0.34 23.54 -0.20
N PHE A 161 1.19 23.86 0.79
CA PHE A 161 0.77 24.50 2.03
C PHE A 161 0.96 26.03 1.91
N ALA A 162 -0.11 26.77 2.20
CA ALA A 162 -0.05 28.22 2.17
C ALA A 162 0.97 28.78 3.20
N SER A 163 1.63 29.88 2.86
CA SER A 163 2.59 30.55 3.75
C SER A 163 2.00 31.00 5.10
N LYS A 164 0.68 31.10 5.19
CA LYS A 164 -0.06 31.41 6.41
C LYS A 164 -0.25 30.22 7.35
N LEU A 165 0.11 29.00 6.95
CA LEU A 165 0.05 27.83 7.84
C LEU A 165 1.07 27.98 8.98
N ARG A 166 0.63 27.86 10.21
CA ARG A 166 1.46 28.02 11.42
C ARG A 166 1.28 26.83 12.35
N SER A 167 2.37 26.49 13.07
CA SER A 167 2.26 25.66 14.26
C SER A 167 1.62 26.44 15.42
N LYS A 168 1.17 25.74 16.45
CA LYS A 168 0.71 26.36 17.72
C LYS A 168 1.78 27.26 18.35
N ASN A 169 3.06 26.99 18.08
CA ASN A 169 4.20 27.78 18.55
C ASN A 169 4.57 28.95 17.61
N GLY A 170 3.72 29.23 16.61
CA GLY A 170 3.90 30.35 15.68
C GLY A 170 4.91 30.08 14.55
N LYS A 171 5.54 28.91 14.47
CA LYS A 171 6.48 28.59 13.39
C LYS A 171 5.75 28.49 12.04
N THR A 172 6.35 29.00 11.00
CA THR A 172 5.91 28.79 9.60
C THR A 172 6.25 27.40 9.12
N VAL A 173 5.44 26.84 8.23
CA VAL A 173 5.81 25.61 7.53
C VAL A 173 7.09 25.83 6.70
N ASP A 174 8.09 24.99 6.95
CA ASP A 174 9.41 25.11 6.33
C ASP A 174 9.37 24.67 4.86
N ASP A 175 8.90 23.44 4.61
CA ASP A 175 8.62 22.99 3.26
C ASP A 175 7.13 23.10 2.92
N LYS A 176 6.85 23.84 1.86
CA LYS A 176 5.48 24.13 1.43
C LYS A 176 4.89 23.05 0.52
N ARG A 177 5.66 22.06 0.11
CA ARG A 177 5.21 21.07 -0.87
C ARG A 177 5.51 19.65 -0.45
N VAL A 178 4.53 18.79 -0.66
CA VAL A 178 4.67 17.33 -0.59
C VAL A 178 4.19 16.76 -1.91
N GLN A 179 5.02 15.94 -2.55
CA GLN A 179 4.66 15.23 -3.77
C GLN A 179 4.53 13.73 -3.47
N TYR A 180 3.39 13.14 -3.79
CA TYR A 180 3.11 11.73 -3.61
C TYR A 180 2.97 11.03 -4.95
N THR A 181 3.82 10.05 -5.22
CA THR A 181 3.71 9.19 -6.41
C THR A 181 2.70 8.08 -6.13
N LEU A 182 1.55 8.12 -6.76
CA LEU A 182 0.46 7.17 -6.59
C LEU A 182 0.49 6.10 -7.68
N ASN A 183 1.09 4.95 -7.40
CA ASN A 183 1.18 3.82 -8.32
C ASN A 183 -0.04 2.88 -8.20
N ARG A 184 -0.54 2.68 -6.99
CA ARG A 184 -1.69 1.83 -6.66
C ARG A 184 -2.62 2.55 -5.71
N LEU A 185 -3.92 2.46 -5.97
CA LEU A 185 -4.93 2.91 -5.03
C LEU A 185 -4.97 1.97 -3.82
N GLN A 186 -5.15 2.52 -2.65
CA GLN A 186 -5.47 1.73 -1.48
C GLN A 186 -6.88 1.20 -1.66
N ARG A 187 -7.02 -0.10 -1.77
CA ARG A 187 -8.35 -0.71 -1.74
C ARG A 187 -8.95 -0.45 -0.36
N PRO A 188 -10.26 -0.15 -0.27
CA PRO A 188 -10.92 -0.22 1.01
C PRO A 188 -10.55 -1.57 1.60
N LYS A 189 -10.10 -1.61 2.85
CA LYS A 189 -10.12 -2.89 3.57
C LYS A 189 -11.54 -3.35 3.40
N SER A 190 -11.73 -4.44 2.66
CA SER A 190 -13.08 -4.98 2.44
C SER A 190 -13.67 -5.09 3.84
N GLY A 191 -14.70 -4.34 4.11
CA GLY A 191 -15.40 -4.37 5.40
C GLY A 191 -16.18 -5.69 5.60
N TYR A 192 -15.87 -6.68 4.77
CA TYR A 192 -16.32 -8.04 4.94
C TYR A 192 -15.40 -8.70 5.96
N LEU A 193 -15.82 -8.65 7.22
CA LEU A 193 -15.26 -9.52 8.24
C LEU A 193 -15.33 -10.94 7.70
N THR A 194 -14.17 -11.57 7.55
CA THR A 194 -14.11 -13.00 7.27
C THR A 194 -14.27 -13.72 8.59
N GLU A 195 -15.32 -14.52 8.72
CA GLU A 195 -15.58 -15.32 9.91
C GLU A 195 -15.30 -16.79 9.60
N LEU A 196 -14.53 -17.43 10.45
CA LEU A 196 -14.25 -18.86 10.38
C LEU A 196 -15.04 -19.57 11.48
N LYS A 197 -15.88 -20.53 11.11
CA LYS A 197 -16.67 -21.33 12.02
C LYS A 197 -16.25 -22.79 11.93
N ASN A 198 -15.64 -23.31 12.97
CA ASN A 198 -15.33 -24.73 13.06
C ASN A 198 -16.64 -25.53 13.21
N THR A 199 -16.82 -26.54 12.39
CA THR A 199 -17.91 -27.51 12.44
C THR A 199 -17.33 -28.90 12.72
N LYS A 200 -18.19 -29.88 12.99
CA LYS A 200 -17.76 -31.25 13.25
C LYS A 200 -16.99 -31.86 12.08
N ASP A 201 -17.32 -31.47 10.86
CA ASP A 201 -16.87 -32.07 9.60
C ASP A 201 -16.04 -31.14 8.73
N GLY A 202 -15.75 -29.92 9.23
CA GLY A 202 -15.00 -28.94 8.44
C GLY A 202 -14.90 -27.56 9.06
N ILE A 203 -14.58 -26.58 8.21
CA ILE A 203 -14.52 -25.15 8.54
C ILE A 203 -15.39 -24.40 7.55
N GLU A 204 -16.39 -23.69 8.05
CA GLU A 204 -17.19 -22.75 7.26
C GLU A 204 -16.52 -21.38 7.24
N VAL A 205 -16.55 -20.74 6.08
CA VAL A 205 -16.03 -19.39 5.84
C VAL A 205 -17.21 -18.50 5.47
N ASN A 206 -17.45 -17.46 6.25
CA ASN A 206 -18.40 -16.41 5.92
C ASN A 206 -17.64 -15.11 5.60
N ILE A 207 -18.17 -14.33 4.68
CA ILE A 207 -17.63 -13.03 4.31
C ILE A 207 -18.76 -12.01 4.41
N GLY A 208 -18.62 -11.01 5.31
CA GLY A 208 -19.67 -10.01 5.53
C GLY A 208 -20.98 -10.59 6.08
N GLY A 209 -20.90 -11.68 6.86
CA GLY A 209 -22.05 -12.39 7.39
C GLY A 209 -22.72 -13.37 6.40
N GLU A 210 -22.31 -13.41 5.14
CA GLU A 210 -22.81 -14.33 4.13
C GLU A 210 -21.90 -15.56 3.99
N PHE A 211 -22.49 -16.73 3.81
CA PHE A 211 -21.74 -17.96 3.58
C PHE A 211 -20.96 -17.88 2.26
N PHE A 212 -19.65 -18.08 2.34
CA PHE A 212 -18.75 -18.07 1.18
C PHE A 212 -18.31 -19.47 0.76
N ALA A 213 -17.77 -20.26 1.69
CA ALA A 213 -17.22 -21.58 1.37
C ALA A 213 -17.18 -22.50 2.60
N LYS A 214 -17.06 -23.82 2.34
CA LYS A 214 -16.77 -24.78 3.40
C LYS A 214 -15.60 -25.68 3.01
N TYR A 215 -14.60 -25.78 3.87
CA TYR A 215 -13.56 -26.78 3.81
C TYR A 215 -14.02 -28.02 4.55
N ASN A 216 -14.29 -29.11 3.84
CA ASN A 216 -14.75 -30.38 4.38
C ASN A 216 -13.58 -31.35 4.45
N PHE A 217 -13.41 -32.03 5.59
CA PHE A 217 -12.32 -32.98 5.77
C PHE A 217 -12.75 -34.31 6.42
N GLU A 218 -13.95 -34.41 6.92
CA GLU A 218 -14.44 -35.66 7.50
C GLU A 218 -15.17 -36.55 6.50
N LYS A 219 -14.98 -37.87 6.60
CA LYS A 219 -15.68 -38.90 5.80
C LYS A 219 -15.52 -38.76 4.28
N LEU A 220 -14.43 -38.15 3.84
CA LEU A 220 -14.08 -37.98 2.43
C LEU A 220 -12.76 -38.70 2.16
N SER A 221 -12.56 -39.17 0.94
CA SER A 221 -11.26 -39.73 0.50
C SER A 221 -10.14 -38.70 0.44
N GLN A 222 -10.50 -37.43 0.48
CA GLN A 222 -9.60 -36.29 0.53
C GLN A 222 -10.37 -35.04 0.97
N PRO A 223 -9.71 -34.08 1.63
CA PRO A 223 -10.31 -32.79 1.98
C PRO A 223 -10.72 -31.99 0.74
N ILE A 224 -11.86 -31.32 0.79
CA ILE A 224 -12.46 -30.64 -0.35
C ILE A 224 -13.06 -29.30 0.11
N ILE A 225 -12.85 -28.23 -0.65
CA ILE A 225 -13.59 -27.00 -0.47
C ILE A 225 -14.83 -27.07 -1.37
N TRP A 226 -15.97 -27.21 -0.74
CA TRP A 226 -17.31 -27.25 -1.36
C TRP A 226 -18.37 -27.07 -0.27
N PRO A 227 -19.46 -26.32 -0.51
CA PRO A 227 -19.70 -25.46 -1.65
C PRO A 227 -18.85 -24.18 -1.64
N VAL A 228 -18.81 -23.47 -2.77
CA VAL A 228 -18.25 -22.12 -2.89
C VAL A 228 -19.30 -21.23 -3.54
N ASN A 229 -19.63 -20.12 -2.87
CA ASN A 229 -20.58 -19.13 -3.35
C ASN A 229 -19.87 -17.82 -3.66
N GLY A 230 -20.22 -17.19 -4.75
CA GLY A 230 -19.80 -15.83 -5.10
C GLY A 230 -20.74 -14.77 -4.50
N PRO A 231 -20.51 -13.48 -4.82
CA PRO A 231 -21.38 -12.39 -4.42
C PRO A 231 -22.84 -12.66 -4.80
N GLY A 232 -23.77 -12.32 -3.90
CA GLY A 232 -25.20 -12.58 -4.11
C GLY A 232 -25.56 -14.06 -3.98
N ASN A 233 -24.75 -14.84 -3.26
CA ASN A 233 -24.96 -16.26 -3.00
C ASN A 233 -25.00 -17.15 -4.27
N ILE A 234 -24.33 -16.69 -5.35
CA ILE A 234 -24.27 -17.42 -6.61
C ILE A 234 -23.33 -18.62 -6.46
N ARG A 235 -23.84 -19.83 -6.75
CA ARG A 235 -23.04 -21.05 -6.72
C ARG A 235 -21.93 -21.00 -7.78
N MET A 236 -20.65 -21.12 -7.35
CA MET A 236 -19.48 -21.04 -8.22
C MET A 236 -18.98 -22.41 -8.70
N LEU A 237 -19.34 -23.48 -8.00
CA LEU A 237 -18.94 -24.86 -8.28
C LEU A 237 -20.16 -25.74 -8.48
N ARG A 238 -20.03 -26.80 -9.29
CA ARG A 238 -21.08 -27.79 -9.49
C ARG A 238 -21.44 -28.49 -8.18
N ASP A 239 -22.70 -28.90 -8.06
CA ASP A 239 -23.21 -29.61 -6.88
C ASP A 239 -22.95 -31.12 -6.95
N TYR A 240 -22.89 -31.71 -8.15
CA TYR A 240 -22.61 -33.13 -8.32
C TYR A 240 -21.14 -33.47 -7.97
N PRO A 241 -20.83 -34.55 -7.27
CA PRO A 241 -21.70 -35.65 -6.82
C PRO A 241 -22.32 -35.46 -5.42
N PHE A 242 -22.08 -34.33 -4.74
CA PHE A 242 -22.58 -34.10 -3.38
C PHE A 242 -24.12 -33.97 -3.36
N LYS A 243 -24.68 -33.31 -4.38
CA LYS A 243 -26.11 -33.30 -4.68
C LYS A 243 -26.35 -33.91 -6.04
N LYS A 244 -27.33 -34.84 -6.10
CA LYS A 244 -27.55 -35.65 -7.31
C LYS A 244 -28.58 -35.07 -8.28
N ASN A 245 -29.37 -34.11 -7.87
CA ASN A 245 -30.56 -33.62 -8.62
C ASN A 245 -30.54 -32.12 -8.90
N THR A 246 -29.37 -31.51 -9.02
CA THR A 246 -29.27 -30.11 -9.47
C THR A 246 -29.58 -30.02 -10.95
N MET A 247 -30.61 -29.23 -11.28
CA MET A 247 -31.06 -29.07 -12.67
C MET A 247 -29.97 -28.45 -13.54
N GLY A 248 -29.77 -29.00 -14.73
CA GLY A 248 -28.77 -28.49 -15.69
C GLY A 248 -27.32 -28.97 -15.46
N GLU A 249 -27.07 -29.75 -14.40
CA GLU A 249 -25.73 -30.31 -14.18
C GLU A 249 -25.55 -31.69 -14.79
N ALA A 250 -24.41 -31.90 -15.47
CA ALA A 250 -23.99 -33.21 -15.92
C ALA A 250 -23.65 -34.12 -14.74
N LYS A 251 -23.97 -35.41 -14.86
CA LYS A 251 -23.70 -36.44 -13.82
C LYS A 251 -22.50 -37.31 -14.17
N ASP A 252 -21.65 -36.83 -15.03
CA ASP A 252 -20.36 -37.43 -15.39
C ASP A 252 -19.24 -37.02 -14.44
N HIS A 253 -18.09 -37.66 -14.55
CA HIS A 253 -16.87 -37.29 -13.83
C HIS A 253 -17.09 -36.98 -12.32
N PRO A 254 -17.49 -37.96 -11.50
CA PRO A 254 -17.78 -37.74 -10.08
C PRO A 254 -16.56 -37.32 -9.25
N HIS A 255 -15.34 -37.41 -9.83
CA HIS A 255 -14.10 -36.91 -9.26
C HIS A 255 -13.87 -35.43 -9.50
N HIS A 256 -14.57 -34.77 -10.44
CA HIS A 256 -14.56 -33.31 -10.61
C HIS A 256 -15.52 -32.67 -9.62
N ARG A 257 -15.10 -32.57 -8.36
CA ARG A 257 -15.95 -32.17 -7.23
C ARG A 257 -15.26 -31.13 -6.35
N GLY A 258 -15.76 -29.93 -6.30
CA GLY A 258 -15.20 -28.91 -5.44
C GLY A 258 -13.76 -28.52 -5.83
N ILE A 259 -13.03 -27.90 -4.89
CA ILE A 259 -11.59 -27.58 -5.01
C ILE A 259 -10.83 -28.52 -4.09
N PHE A 260 -9.89 -29.27 -4.62
CA PHE A 260 -9.06 -30.23 -3.89
C PHE A 260 -7.66 -30.35 -4.51
N ILE A 261 -6.73 -30.92 -3.77
CA ILE A 261 -5.41 -31.26 -4.27
C ILE A 261 -5.46 -32.67 -4.82
N GLY A 262 -5.22 -32.84 -6.13
CA GLY A 262 -5.17 -34.13 -6.79
C GLY A 262 -3.91 -34.30 -7.61
N HIS A 263 -3.38 -35.51 -7.65
CA HIS A 263 -2.26 -35.91 -8.51
C HIS A 263 -2.59 -37.20 -9.20
N GLN A 264 -2.26 -37.34 -10.48
CA GLN A 264 -2.66 -38.52 -11.24
C GLN A 264 -2.06 -39.80 -10.65
N GLU A 265 -0.78 -39.78 -10.32
CA GLU A 265 -0.11 -40.90 -9.68
C GLU A 265 1.10 -40.42 -8.87
N MET A 266 1.22 -40.94 -7.66
CA MET A 266 2.38 -40.72 -6.81
C MET A 266 2.67 -42.02 -6.04
N SER A 267 3.86 -42.58 -6.22
CA SER A 267 4.29 -43.85 -5.59
C SER A 267 3.34 -45.01 -5.84
N GLY A 268 2.75 -45.13 -7.05
CA GLY A 268 1.86 -46.20 -7.45
C GLY A 268 0.40 -46.00 -7.01
N ALA A 269 0.06 -44.89 -6.36
CA ALA A 269 -1.31 -44.55 -5.95
C ALA A 269 -1.81 -43.31 -6.70
N GLY A 270 -3.07 -43.37 -7.15
CA GLY A 270 -3.77 -42.27 -7.79
C GLY A 270 -4.53 -41.39 -6.79
N PHE A 271 -4.30 -40.06 -6.81
CA PHE A 271 -4.99 -39.10 -5.93
C PHE A 271 -5.95 -38.18 -6.69
N TRP A 272 -6.09 -38.43 -8.00
CA TRP A 272 -7.04 -37.70 -8.85
C TRP A 272 -8.41 -38.37 -8.87
N HIS A 273 -8.40 -39.68 -9.14
CA HIS A 273 -9.60 -40.53 -9.18
C HIS A 273 -9.70 -41.31 -7.89
N ASN A 274 -10.70 -41.05 -7.09
CA ASN A 274 -10.91 -41.73 -5.80
C ASN A 274 -11.84 -42.95 -5.87
N GLN A 275 -12.08 -43.46 -7.08
CA GLN A 275 -13.01 -44.57 -7.35
C GLN A 275 -12.32 -45.83 -7.89
N TYR A 276 -11.01 -45.84 -8.05
CA TYR A 276 -10.23 -46.96 -8.50
C TYR A 276 -9.58 -47.71 -7.33
N LYS A 277 -9.28 -49.03 -7.53
CA LYS A 277 -8.63 -49.84 -6.51
C LYS A 277 -7.30 -49.30 -5.99
N ASN A 278 -6.60 -48.55 -6.82
CA ASN A 278 -5.30 -47.95 -6.49
C ASN A 278 -5.42 -46.49 -6.05
N SER A 279 -6.60 -46.04 -5.65
CA SER A 279 -6.76 -44.65 -5.20
C SER A 279 -6.11 -44.46 -3.82
N GLY A 280 -5.26 -43.47 -3.74
CA GLY A 280 -4.73 -43.00 -2.47
C GLY A 280 -5.73 -42.13 -1.73
N THR A 281 -5.52 -41.98 -0.41
CA THR A 281 -6.28 -41.08 0.46
C THR A 281 -5.42 -39.92 0.88
N VAL A 282 -6.05 -38.74 1.01
CA VAL A 282 -5.44 -37.53 1.58
C VAL A 282 -6.20 -37.22 2.86
N GLU A 283 -5.50 -37.16 3.98
CA GLU A 283 -6.12 -36.94 5.28
C GLU A 283 -5.81 -35.53 5.81
N HIS A 284 -6.82 -34.95 6.45
CA HIS A 284 -6.63 -33.74 7.24
C HIS A 284 -6.05 -34.12 8.60
N LEU A 285 -4.85 -33.68 8.91
CA LEU A 285 -4.20 -34.02 10.18
C LEU A 285 -4.62 -33.07 11.31
N LYS A 286 -4.52 -31.76 11.08
CA LYS A 286 -4.87 -30.75 12.08
C LYS A 286 -5.03 -29.37 11.46
N VAL A 287 -5.80 -28.53 12.09
CA VAL A 287 -5.79 -27.08 11.87
C VAL A 287 -4.59 -26.50 12.61
N ILE A 288 -3.64 -25.91 11.88
CA ILE A 288 -2.48 -25.26 12.49
C ILE A 288 -2.89 -23.88 13.02
N GLU A 289 -3.67 -23.17 12.23
CA GLU A 289 -4.12 -21.82 12.54
C GLU A 289 -5.40 -21.50 11.77
N SER A 290 -6.38 -20.89 12.44
CA SER A 290 -7.54 -20.27 11.82
C SER A 290 -7.71 -18.86 12.37
N ARG A 291 -7.49 -17.85 11.53
CA ARG A 291 -7.63 -16.41 11.87
C ARG A 291 -8.60 -15.75 10.90
N SER A 292 -9.47 -14.93 11.45
CA SER A 292 -10.37 -14.03 10.72
C SER A 292 -9.79 -12.61 10.63
#